data_ad9ed300318d68518f4152c805b8e2d8
#
_entry.id   ad9ed300318d68518f4152c805b8e2d8
#
_cell.length_a   1.000
_cell.length_b   1.000
_cell.length_c   1.000
_cell.angle_alpha   90.00
_cell.angle_beta   90.00
_cell.angle_gamma   90.00
#
_symmetry.space_group_name_H-M   'P 1'
#
loop_
_entity.id
_entity.type
_entity.pdbx_description
1 polymer ?
#
loop_
_entity_poly.entity_id
_entity_poly.type
_entity_poly.pdbx_seq_one_letter_code
_entity_poly.pdbx_strand_id
1 'polypeptide(L)'
;QKGDDLFEITNEAIRTAYEKRGVAVIICPNDLLTQKVKDTTNRVVDTTKPTPPTPSYRSIKKATKLINKSKKPVMIIGVGAQNASDELQDFIEAAKIPVIHTLPGKAILPDSHPYNIGNLGKIGTKTSYQTIQDADLLIMAGTNFPYTSYLPKKNIKAIQIDTNPNVIGERFDINVGIVGDAKMAFHQLTENIKHVPQRAFLDKTLKR
;
A
#
# COMPACT_ATOMS: atom_id res chain seq x y z
N GLN A 1 -37.14 11.58 -14.63
CA GLN A 1 -36.79 10.35 -13.92
C GLN A 1 -38.07 9.77 -13.32
N LYS A 2 -38.25 8.48 -13.43
CA LYS A 2 -39.40 7.78 -12.86
C LYS A 2 -38.96 7.06 -11.58
N GLY A 3 -39.87 6.82 -10.62
CA GLY A 3 -39.56 6.08 -9.42
C GLY A 3 -38.99 4.68 -9.70
N ASP A 4 -39.37 4.07 -10.81
CA ASP A 4 -38.82 2.77 -11.26
C ASP A 4 -37.30 2.78 -11.54
N ASP A 5 -36.70 3.96 -11.77
CA ASP A 5 -35.26 4.09 -12.04
C ASP A 5 -34.44 4.04 -10.74
N LEU A 6 -35.06 4.21 -9.56
CA LEU A 6 -34.36 4.31 -8.28
C LEU A 6 -33.55 3.05 -7.96
N PHE A 7 -34.07 1.88 -8.33
CA PHE A 7 -33.37 0.61 -8.11
C PHE A 7 -32.05 0.56 -8.90
N GLU A 8 -32.08 0.91 -10.19
CA GLU A 8 -30.88 0.90 -11.04
C GLU A 8 -29.87 1.94 -10.61
N ILE A 9 -30.33 3.15 -10.24
CA ILE A 9 -29.48 4.23 -9.71
C ILE A 9 -28.82 3.79 -8.40
N THR A 10 -29.56 3.10 -7.52
CA THR A 10 -29.02 2.60 -6.23
C THR A 10 -27.96 1.53 -6.49
N ASN A 11 -28.19 0.61 -7.42
CA ASN A 11 -27.24 -0.41 -7.81
C ASN A 11 -25.97 0.21 -8.38
N GLU A 12 -26.09 1.20 -9.27
CA GLU A 12 -24.95 1.91 -9.83
C GLU A 12 -24.16 2.64 -8.74
N ALA A 13 -24.84 3.31 -7.81
CA ALA A 13 -24.19 3.97 -6.68
C ALA A 13 -23.43 2.98 -5.79
N ILE A 14 -24.00 1.83 -5.48
CA ILE A 14 -23.35 0.78 -4.70
C ILE A 14 -22.08 0.28 -5.45
N ARG A 15 -22.20 -0.09 -6.71
CA ARG A 15 -21.06 -0.53 -7.53
C ARG A 15 -19.96 0.52 -7.59
N THR A 16 -20.34 1.79 -7.80
CA THR A 16 -19.39 2.92 -7.83
C THR A 16 -18.68 3.08 -6.49
N ALA A 17 -19.40 3.00 -5.36
CA ALA A 17 -18.81 3.09 -4.03
C ALA A 17 -17.76 1.98 -3.80
N TYR A 18 -18.07 0.74 -4.21
CA TYR A 18 -17.12 -0.37 -4.12
C TYR A 18 -15.92 -0.21 -5.08
N GLU A 19 -16.19 0.17 -6.35
CA GLU A 19 -15.13 0.34 -7.35
C GLU A 19 -14.14 1.44 -6.96
N LYS A 20 -14.66 2.60 -6.58
CA LYS A 20 -13.84 3.77 -6.21
C LYS A 20 -13.33 3.74 -4.78
N ARG A 21 -13.75 2.76 -3.96
CA ARG A 21 -13.50 2.68 -2.50
C ARG A 21 -13.82 4.00 -1.81
N GLY A 22 -14.99 4.55 -2.11
CA GLY A 22 -15.43 5.87 -1.67
C GLY A 22 -16.92 5.92 -1.38
N VAL A 23 -17.44 7.13 -1.21
CA VAL A 23 -18.86 7.40 -0.95
C VAL A 23 -19.53 7.76 -2.27
N ALA A 24 -20.62 7.07 -2.59
CA ALA A 24 -21.56 7.48 -3.64
C ALA A 24 -22.77 8.17 -3.00
N VAL A 25 -23.21 9.27 -3.59
CA VAL A 25 -24.34 10.05 -3.09
C VAL A 25 -25.50 9.96 -4.08
N ILE A 26 -26.67 9.55 -3.58
CA ILE A 26 -27.92 9.54 -4.36
C ILE A 26 -28.75 10.75 -3.93
N ILE A 27 -29.04 11.64 -4.88
CA ILE A 27 -29.93 12.78 -4.65
C ILE A 27 -31.32 12.37 -5.16
N CYS A 28 -32.26 12.19 -4.24
CA CYS A 28 -33.64 11.80 -4.55
C CYS A 28 -34.56 12.99 -4.35
N PRO A 29 -35.18 13.54 -5.40
CA PRO A 29 -36.23 14.55 -5.28
C PRO A 29 -37.41 14.05 -4.46
N ASN A 30 -37.98 14.91 -3.63
CA ASN A 30 -39.02 14.51 -2.66
C ASN A 30 -40.29 13.98 -3.31
N ASP A 31 -40.66 14.46 -4.49
CA ASP A 31 -41.80 14.03 -5.26
C ASP A 31 -41.68 12.59 -5.82
N LEU A 32 -40.46 12.06 -5.95
CA LEU A 32 -40.24 10.68 -6.33
C LEU A 32 -40.50 9.68 -5.21
N LEU A 33 -40.32 10.09 -3.95
CA LEU A 33 -40.49 9.20 -2.79
C LEU A 33 -41.90 8.71 -2.59
N THR A 34 -42.89 9.41 -3.15
CA THR A 34 -44.32 9.07 -3.03
C THR A 34 -44.89 8.34 -4.26
N GLN A 35 -44.07 8.14 -5.30
CA GLN A 35 -44.49 7.44 -6.50
C GLN A 35 -44.63 5.94 -6.28
N LYS A 36 -45.67 5.34 -6.84
CA LYS A 36 -45.81 3.89 -6.90
C LYS A 36 -44.82 3.33 -7.90
N VAL A 37 -43.98 2.39 -7.45
CA VAL A 37 -43.02 1.67 -8.29
C VAL A 37 -43.45 0.24 -8.52
N LYS A 38 -42.98 -0.38 -9.63
CA LYS A 38 -43.18 -1.81 -9.86
C LYS A 38 -42.32 -2.59 -8.87
N ASP A 39 -42.83 -3.70 -8.39
CA ASP A 39 -42.07 -4.61 -7.52
C ASP A 39 -40.89 -5.19 -8.29
N THR A 40 -39.65 -4.93 -7.82
CA THR A 40 -38.39 -5.39 -8.40
C THR A 40 -37.60 -6.28 -7.44
N THR A 41 -38.25 -6.87 -6.44
CA THR A 41 -37.64 -7.59 -5.32
C THR A 41 -36.73 -8.77 -5.68
N ASN A 42 -36.73 -9.23 -6.93
CA ASN A 42 -35.92 -10.37 -7.33
C ASN A 42 -34.54 -10.02 -7.95
N ARG A 43 -34.14 -8.75 -7.96
CA ARG A 43 -32.85 -8.33 -8.50
C ARG A 43 -31.81 -8.25 -7.39
N VAL A 44 -30.93 -9.22 -7.31
CA VAL A 44 -29.78 -9.20 -6.41
C VAL A 44 -28.68 -8.31 -7.00
N VAL A 45 -28.17 -7.39 -6.19
CA VAL A 45 -26.99 -6.61 -6.56
C VAL A 45 -25.76 -7.52 -6.37
N ASP A 46 -25.16 -7.93 -7.47
CA ASP A 46 -23.85 -8.57 -7.40
C ASP A 46 -22.77 -7.51 -7.09
N THR A 47 -22.32 -7.47 -5.84
CA THR A 47 -21.26 -6.59 -5.38
C THR A 47 -19.92 -7.32 -5.42
N THR A 48 -19.49 -7.75 -6.60
CA THR A 48 -18.14 -8.27 -6.77
C THR A 48 -17.14 -7.16 -6.43
N LYS A 49 -16.31 -7.41 -5.41
CA LYS A 49 -15.22 -6.49 -5.08
C LYS A 49 -14.25 -6.44 -6.27
N PRO A 50 -13.81 -5.26 -6.72
CA PRO A 50 -12.82 -5.17 -7.77
C PRO A 50 -11.57 -5.97 -7.40
N THR A 51 -11.10 -6.81 -8.29
CA THR A 51 -9.83 -7.52 -8.12
C THR A 51 -8.70 -6.49 -8.16
N PRO A 52 -7.81 -6.46 -7.15
CA PRO A 52 -6.68 -5.55 -7.17
C PRO A 52 -5.78 -5.81 -8.39
N PRO A 53 -5.12 -4.77 -8.94
CA PRO A 53 -4.23 -4.95 -10.07
C PRO A 53 -3.05 -5.85 -9.71
N THR A 54 -2.69 -6.74 -10.65
CA THR A 54 -1.53 -7.63 -10.51
C THR A 54 -0.25 -6.89 -10.89
N PRO A 55 0.81 -6.94 -10.06
CA PRO A 55 2.11 -6.36 -10.39
C PRO A 55 2.68 -6.89 -11.70
N SER A 56 3.24 -6.00 -12.54
CA SER A 56 3.87 -6.47 -13.78
C SER A 56 5.21 -7.15 -13.49
N TYR A 57 5.49 -8.27 -14.17
CA TYR A 57 6.79 -8.95 -14.07
C TYR A 57 7.97 -8.02 -14.34
N ARG A 58 7.84 -7.08 -15.29
CA ARG A 58 8.88 -6.10 -15.62
C ARG A 58 9.21 -5.19 -14.45
N SER A 59 8.20 -4.69 -13.72
CA SER A 59 8.41 -3.83 -12.55
C SER A 59 9.01 -4.62 -11.39
N ILE A 60 8.55 -5.82 -11.12
CA ILE A 60 9.13 -6.74 -10.12
C ILE A 60 10.61 -7.00 -10.42
N LYS A 61 10.97 -7.38 -11.65
CA LYS A 61 12.35 -7.63 -12.04
C LYS A 61 13.26 -6.41 -11.87
N LYS A 62 12.76 -5.19 -12.17
CA LYS A 62 13.50 -3.95 -11.94
C LYS A 62 13.69 -3.68 -10.44
N ALA A 63 12.65 -3.84 -9.63
CA ALA A 63 12.70 -3.66 -8.19
C ALA A 63 13.70 -4.65 -7.54
N THR A 64 13.61 -5.92 -7.89
CA THR A 64 14.53 -6.97 -7.43
C THR A 64 16.00 -6.62 -7.68
N LYS A 65 16.31 -6.05 -8.87
CA LYS A 65 17.68 -5.61 -9.16
C LYS A 65 18.16 -4.50 -8.23
N LEU A 66 17.30 -3.54 -7.87
CA LEU A 66 17.62 -2.48 -6.92
C LEU A 66 17.80 -3.04 -5.51
N ILE A 67 16.91 -3.91 -5.06
CA ILE A 67 16.96 -4.53 -3.73
C ILE A 67 18.24 -5.35 -3.57
N ASN A 68 18.59 -6.16 -4.57
CA ASN A 68 19.78 -7.00 -4.54
C ASN A 68 21.11 -6.20 -4.58
N LYS A 69 21.08 -4.97 -5.12
CA LYS A 69 22.26 -4.08 -5.16
C LYS A 69 22.37 -3.20 -3.91
N SER A 70 21.29 -2.96 -3.22
CA SER A 70 21.26 -2.09 -2.05
C SER A 70 22.02 -2.71 -0.87
N LYS A 71 22.77 -1.87 -0.16
CA LYS A 71 23.45 -2.24 1.08
C LYS A 71 22.67 -1.78 2.32
N LYS A 72 21.81 -0.75 2.17
CA LYS A 72 21.09 -0.08 3.24
C LYS A 72 19.62 0.14 2.87
N PRO A 73 18.86 -0.92 2.50
CA PRO A 73 17.45 -0.76 2.20
C PRO A 73 16.65 -0.48 3.46
N VAL A 74 15.61 0.32 3.33
CA VAL A 74 14.59 0.56 4.38
C VAL A 74 13.22 0.54 3.74
N MET A 75 12.22 0.04 4.47
CA MET A 75 10.84 0.00 4.01
C MET A 75 9.95 0.88 4.87
N ILE A 76 9.02 1.60 4.23
CA ILE A 76 7.87 2.23 4.87
C ILE A 76 6.61 1.48 4.42
N ILE A 77 5.83 1.00 5.39
CA ILE A 77 4.53 0.36 5.14
C ILE A 77 3.38 1.23 5.61
N GLY A 78 2.30 1.25 4.85
CA GLY A 78 1.06 1.94 5.18
C GLY A 78 -0.15 1.05 5.03
N VAL A 79 -1.33 1.59 5.32
CA VAL A 79 -2.60 0.87 5.37
C VAL A 79 -2.92 0.06 4.10
N GLY A 80 -2.44 0.48 2.94
CA GLY A 80 -2.61 -0.28 1.69
C GLY A 80 -1.96 -1.66 1.68
N ALA A 81 -1.07 -1.96 2.65
CA ALA A 81 -0.46 -3.28 2.83
C ALA A 81 -1.12 -4.12 3.95
N GLN A 82 -2.29 -3.70 4.49
CA GLN A 82 -2.94 -4.34 5.64
C GLN A 82 -3.27 -5.83 5.46
N ASN A 83 -3.48 -6.28 4.24
CA ASN A 83 -3.82 -7.68 3.91
C ASN A 83 -2.59 -8.49 3.47
N ALA A 84 -1.38 -7.98 3.68
CA ALA A 84 -0.14 -8.57 3.20
C ALA A 84 0.87 -8.86 4.33
N SER A 85 0.38 -9.12 5.55
CA SER A 85 1.24 -9.30 6.72
C SER A 85 2.22 -10.46 6.56
N ASP A 86 1.74 -11.63 6.15
CA ASP A 86 2.55 -12.83 6.04
C ASP A 86 3.59 -12.70 4.91
N GLU A 87 3.17 -12.24 3.74
CA GLU A 87 4.06 -12.04 2.59
C GLU A 87 5.08 -10.90 2.85
N LEU A 88 4.69 -9.90 3.64
CA LEU A 88 5.61 -8.87 4.12
C LEU A 88 6.69 -9.48 4.99
N GLN A 89 6.32 -10.32 5.97
CA GLN A 89 7.27 -10.98 6.86
C GLN A 89 8.25 -11.84 6.07
N ASP A 90 7.76 -12.71 5.20
CA ASP A 90 8.59 -13.54 4.32
C ASP A 90 9.58 -12.69 3.52
N PHE A 91 9.10 -11.60 2.92
CA PHE A 91 9.92 -10.72 2.11
C PHE A 91 11.03 -10.02 2.92
N ILE A 92 10.68 -9.39 4.04
CA ILE A 92 11.67 -8.65 4.84
C ILE A 92 12.67 -9.58 5.51
N GLU A 93 12.27 -10.80 5.87
CA GLU A 93 13.16 -11.80 6.44
C GLU A 93 14.13 -12.34 5.39
N ALA A 94 13.66 -12.62 4.16
CA ALA A 94 14.51 -13.03 3.05
C ALA A 94 15.52 -11.93 2.65
N ALA A 95 15.10 -10.66 2.63
CA ALA A 95 15.90 -9.52 2.21
C ALA A 95 16.64 -8.80 3.36
N LYS A 96 16.35 -9.13 4.62
CA LYS A 96 16.91 -8.48 5.83
C LYS A 96 16.72 -6.97 5.81
N ILE A 97 15.47 -6.52 5.69
CA ILE A 97 15.10 -5.11 5.57
C ILE A 97 14.41 -4.60 6.84
N PRO A 98 14.90 -3.54 7.49
CA PRO A 98 14.18 -2.90 8.59
C PRO A 98 12.92 -2.20 8.07
N VAL A 99 11.84 -2.31 8.85
CA VAL A 99 10.51 -1.79 8.49
C VAL A 99 10.10 -0.67 9.43
N ILE A 100 9.65 0.40 8.82
CA ILE A 100 9.02 1.55 9.46
C ILE A 100 7.54 1.51 9.09
N HIS A 101 6.64 1.69 10.02
CA HIS A 101 5.22 1.81 9.69
C HIS A 101 4.74 3.27 9.73
N THR A 102 3.74 3.59 8.93
CA THR A 102 2.93 4.81 9.13
C THR A 102 1.95 4.58 10.27
N LEU A 103 1.37 5.63 10.84
CA LEU A 103 0.37 5.46 11.90
C LEU A 103 -0.81 4.58 11.47
N PRO A 104 -1.42 4.75 10.28
CA PRO A 104 -2.45 3.84 9.78
C PRO A 104 -1.93 2.44 9.40
N GLY A 105 -0.61 2.28 9.22
CA GLY A 105 0.02 0.99 8.92
C GLY A 105 0.49 0.21 10.15
N LYS A 106 0.24 0.74 11.35
CA LYS A 106 0.51 0.02 12.61
C LYS A 106 -0.31 -1.27 12.64
N ALA A 107 0.24 -2.32 13.24
CA ALA A 107 -0.33 -3.67 13.32
C ALA A 107 -0.26 -4.52 12.02
N ILE A 108 0.24 -4.01 10.89
CA ILE A 108 0.53 -4.86 9.73
C ILE A 108 1.72 -5.78 10.03
N LEU A 109 2.72 -5.24 10.74
CA LEU A 109 3.82 -6.01 11.29
C LEU A 109 3.74 -5.89 12.83
N PRO A 110 3.75 -7.00 13.60
CA PRO A 110 3.70 -6.94 15.05
C PRO A 110 4.81 -6.05 15.65
N ASP A 111 4.49 -5.32 16.73
CA ASP A 111 5.50 -4.50 17.44
C ASP A 111 6.65 -5.35 18.00
N SER A 112 6.38 -6.64 18.28
CA SER A 112 7.39 -7.62 18.75
C SER A 112 8.29 -8.15 17.63
N HIS A 113 7.97 -7.88 16.36
CA HIS A 113 8.79 -8.36 15.26
C HIS A 113 10.15 -7.65 15.25
N PRO A 114 11.28 -8.37 15.20
CA PRO A 114 12.61 -7.78 15.38
C PRO A 114 12.97 -6.74 14.30
N TYR A 115 12.36 -6.78 13.13
CA TYR A 115 12.62 -5.83 12.03
C TYR A 115 11.70 -4.60 12.06
N ASN A 116 10.71 -4.56 12.96
CA ASN A 116 9.88 -3.39 13.18
C ASN A 116 10.64 -2.37 14.01
N ILE A 117 11.04 -1.25 13.43
CA ILE A 117 11.83 -0.21 14.08
C ILE A 117 11.00 1.03 14.48
N GLY A 118 9.67 0.89 14.47
CA GLY A 118 8.73 1.91 14.91
C GLY A 118 8.12 2.71 13.77
N ASN A 119 7.55 3.86 14.09
CA ASN A 119 6.85 4.68 13.09
C ASN A 119 7.66 5.92 12.66
N LEU A 120 7.27 6.51 11.52
CA LEU A 120 7.83 7.73 10.96
C LEU A 120 6.80 8.86 11.02
N GLY A 121 7.26 10.08 11.21
CA GLY A 121 6.43 11.27 11.22
C GLY A 121 6.53 12.05 12.53
N LYS A 122 5.54 12.90 12.82
CA LYS A 122 5.55 13.80 13.99
C LYS A 122 5.67 13.08 15.34
N ILE A 123 5.11 11.86 15.42
CA ILE A 123 5.19 10.99 16.60
C ILE A 123 6.10 9.78 16.36
N GLY A 124 7.02 9.89 15.41
CA GLY A 124 7.96 8.85 15.03
C GLY A 124 9.10 8.65 16.01
N THR A 125 9.77 7.50 15.91
CA THR A 125 10.94 7.20 16.73
C THR A 125 12.21 7.83 16.14
N LYS A 126 13.18 8.12 17.01
CA LYS A 126 14.51 8.59 16.59
C LYS A 126 15.19 7.55 15.69
N THR A 127 15.06 6.27 16.03
CA THR A 127 15.62 5.15 15.26
C THR A 127 15.07 5.13 13.84
N SER A 128 13.75 5.25 13.66
CA SER A 128 13.12 5.28 12.33
C SER A 128 13.65 6.43 11.50
N TYR A 129 13.70 7.64 12.08
CA TYR A 129 14.21 8.83 11.38
C TYR A 129 15.68 8.67 10.98
N GLN A 130 16.55 8.24 11.89
CA GLN A 130 17.97 8.04 11.58
C GLN A 130 18.18 6.95 10.53
N THR A 131 17.42 5.86 10.60
CA THR A 131 17.55 4.74 9.67
C THR A 131 17.16 5.17 8.26
N ILE A 132 16.08 5.92 8.10
CA ILE A 132 15.65 6.38 6.78
C ILE A 132 16.65 7.38 6.16
N GLN A 133 17.30 8.25 6.99
CA GLN A 133 18.33 9.18 6.51
C GLN A 133 19.64 8.49 6.11
N ASP A 134 19.94 7.31 6.70
CA ASP A 134 21.15 6.52 6.38
C ASP A 134 20.96 5.56 5.20
N ALA A 135 19.72 5.37 4.72
CA ALA A 135 19.37 4.42 3.68
C ALA A 135 20.00 4.77 2.31
N ASP A 136 20.19 3.76 1.47
CA ASP A 136 20.56 3.89 0.06
C ASP A 136 19.44 3.44 -0.89
N LEU A 137 18.40 2.80 -0.34
CA LEU A 137 17.18 2.41 -1.04
C LEU A 137 15.98 2.58 -0.12
N LEU A 138 14.99 3.34 -0.60
CA LEU A 138 13.68 3.46 0.04
C LEU A 138 12.68 2.56 -0.69
N ILE A 139 11.90 1.77 0.07
CA ILE A 139 10.76 1.01 -0.42
C ILE A 139 9.51 1.55 0.29
N MET A 140 8.53 2.03 -0.46
CA MET A 140 7.24 2.47 0.07
C MET A 140 6.17 1.49 -0.39
N ALA A 141 5.39 0.93 0.52
CA ALA A 141 4.34 -0.03 0.18
C ALA A 141 3.01 0.35 0.82
N GLY A 142 1.99 0.53 -0.01
CA GLY A 142 0.63 0.86 0.42
C GLY A 142 0.53 2.19 1.17
N THR A 143 1.37 3.16 0.80
CA THR A 143 1.38 4.50 1.40
C THR A 143 1.82 5.57 0.42
N ASN A 144 1.13 6.70 0.49
CA ASN A 144 1.55 7.97 -0.09
C ASN A 144 1.94 8.94 1.04
N PHE A 145 3.01 8.60 1.74
CA PHE A 145 3.44 9.23 2.99
C PHE A 145 3.52 10.77 2.88
N PRO A 146 2.62 11.54 3.55
CA PRO A 146 2.46 12.97 3.28
C PRO A 146 3.53 13.86 3.93
N TYR A 147 4.28 13.33 4.89
CA TYR A 147 5.26 14.10 5.66
C TYR A 147 6.63 14.06 5.00
N THR A 148 6.77 14.67 3.84
CA THR A 148 7.98 14.62 2.99
C THR A 148 9.25 15.08 3.69
N SER A 149 9.15 15.97 4.70
CA SER A 149 10.28 16.43 5.53
C SER A 149 10.97 15.30 6.33
N TYR A 150 10.29 14.17 6.52
CA TYR A 150 10.85 13.00 7.19
C TYR A 150 11.45 11.98 6.21
N LEU A 151 11.17 12.10 4.93
CA LEU A 151 11.75 11.24 3.89
C LEU A 151 13.25 11.52 3.73
N PRO A 152 14.00 10.67 3.04
CA PRO A 152 15.43 10.86 2.85
C PRO A 152 15.76 12.22 2.25
N LYS A 153 16.67 12.96 2.86
CA LYS A 153 17.13 14.27 2.34
C LYS A 153 18.11 14.12 1.16
N LYS A 154 18.71 12.94 1.03
CA LYS A 154 19.62 12.61 -0.07
C LYS A 154 18.83 12.02 -1.23
N ASN A 155 19.30 12.25 -2.44
CA ASN A 155 18.77 11.57 -3.63
C ASN A 155 19.22 10.10 -3.60
N ILE A 156 18.33 9.21 -3.18
CA ILE A 156 18.55 7.76 -3.14
C ILE A 156 17.60 7.07 -4.09
N LYS A 157 17.87 5.81 -4.41
CA LYS A 157 16.93 5.00 -5.20
C LYS A 157 15.67 4.71 -4.41
N ALA A 158 14.53 4.67 -5.11
CA ALA A 158 13.26 4.37 -4.47
C ALA A 158 12.35 3.48 -5.32
N ILE A 159 11.58 2.64 -4.61
CA ILE A 159 10.55 1.75 -5.14
C ILE A 159 9.26 2.14 -4.42
N GLN A 160 8.14 2.25 -5.15
CA GLN A 160 6.83 2.43 -4.56
C GLN A 160 5.86 1.39 -5.08
N ILE A 161 5.12 0.75 -4.16
CA ILE A 161 4.11 -0.28 -4.42
C ILE A 161 2.76 0.30 -4.02
N ASP A 162 1.85 0.44 -4.96
CA ASP A 162 0.49 0.93 -4.69
C ASP A 162 -0.48 0.41 -5.75
N THR A 163 -1.75 0.23 -5.38
CA THR A 163 -2.81 -0.12 -6.33
C THR A 163 -3.24 1.06 -7.19
N ASN A 164 -3.02 2.29 -6.71
CA ASN A 164 -3.35 3.53 -7.43
C ASN A 164 -2.11 4.08 -8.15
N PRO A 165 -2.06 4.05 -9.49
CA PRO A 165 -0.91 4.56 -10.25
C PRO A 165 -0.66 6.05 -10.05
N ASN A 166 -1.68 6.84 -9.71
CA ASN A 166 -1.57 8.30 -9.60
C ASN A 166 -0.76 8.75 -8.38
N VAL A 167 -0.61 7.91 -7.34
CA VAL A 167 0.15 8.26 -6.13
C VAL A 167 1.63 7.87 -6.25
N ILE A 168 1.99 7.09 -7.26
CA ILE A 168 3.38 6.67 -7.48
C ILE A 168 4.21 7.87 -7.95
N GLY A 169 5.23 8.22 -7.16
CA GLY A 169 6.11 9.35 -7.45
C GLY A 169 5.55 10.72 -7.02
N GLU A 170 4.38 10.79 -6.41
CA GLU A 170 3.77 12.07 -6.01
C GLU A 170 4.57 12.80 -4.90
N ARG A 171 5.15 12.04 -3.96
CA ARG A 171 5.80 12.59 -2.76
C ARG A 171 7.31 12.42 -2.73
N PHE A 172 7.85 11.53 -3.54
CA PHE A 172 9.28 11.24 -3.61
C PHE A 172 9.63 10.72 -5.00
N ASP A 173 10.84 11.04 -5.49
CA ASP A 173 11.31 10.58 -6.80
C ASP A 173 11.47 9.06 -6.82
N ILE A 174 10.66 8.38 -7.64
CA ILE A 174 10.58 6.92 -7.70
C ILE A 174 11.33 6.39 -8.94
N ASN A 175 12.23 5.44 -8.73
CA ASN A 175 12.94 4.75 -9.83
C ASN A 175 12.14 3.57 -10.37
N VAL A 176 11.36 2.91 -9.53
CA VAL A 176 10.49 1.78 -9.91
C VAL A 176 9.14 1.91 -9.22
N GLY A 177 8.10 2.18 -10.00
CA GLY A 177 6.70 2.05 -9.56
C GLY A 177 6.21 0.63 -9.83
N ILE A 178 5.57 0.03 -8.83
CA ILE A 178 4.86 -1.24 -8.93
C ILE A 178 3.38 -0.94 -8.71
N VAL A 179 2.63 -0.86 -9.81
CA VAL A 179 1.15 -0.77 -9.74
C VAL A 179 0.62 -2.16 -9.49
N GLY A 180 0.10 -2.40 -8.28
CA GLY A 180 -0.39 -3.71 -7.91
C GLY A 180 -0.68 -3.87 -6.42
N ASP A 181 -1.33 -4.99 -6.10
CA ASP A 181 -1.59 -5.39 -4.73
C ASP A 181 -0.29 -5.68 -3.97
N ALA A 182 -0.18 -5.19 -2.73
CA ALA A 182 1.01 -5.33 -1.92
C ALA A 182 1.32 -6.80 -1.59
N LYS A 183 0.29 -7.63 -1.34
CA LYS A 183 0.41 -9.05 -1.06
C LYS A 183 1.07 -9.78 -2.25
N MET A 184 0.53 -9.55 -3.46
CA MET A 184 1.08 -10.13 -4.68
C MET A 184 2.48 -9.61 -4.99
N ALA A 185 2.73 -8.32 -4.72
CA ALA A 185 4.05 -7.72 -4.93
C ALA A 185 5.10 -8.33 -4.01
N PHE A 186 4.83 -8.48 -2.72
CA PHE A 186 5.76 -9.10 -1.78
C PHE A 186 6.04 -10.56 -2.11
N HIS A 187 5.00 -11.34 -2.41
CA HIS A 187 5.15 -12.73 -2.85
C HIS A 187 6.10 -12.83 -4.06
N GLN A 188 5.83 -12.09 -5.13
CA GLN A 188 6.67 -12.09 -6.32
C GLN A 188 8.09 -11.56 -6.07
N LEU A 189 8.25 -10.56 -5.20
CA LEU A 189 9.58 -10.06 -4.82
C LEU A 189 10.36 -11.13 -4.07
N THR A 190 9.74 -11.84 -3.11
CA THR A 190 10.39 -12.91 -2.33
C THR A 190 10.92 -14.02 -3.23
N GLU A 191 10.15 -14.43 -4.23
CA GLU A 191 10.58 -15.46 -5.20
C GLU A 191 11.78 -15.01 -6.07
N ASN A 192 11.94 -13.71 -6.28
CA ASN A 192 12.92 -13.19 -7.24
C ASN A 192 14.16 -12.51 -6.61
N ILE A 193 14.15 -12.21 -5.31
CA ILE A 193 15.33 -11.64 -4.63
C ILE A 193 16.34 -12.72 -4.29
N LYS A 194 17.59 -12.30 -4.13
CA LYS A 194 18.62 -13.14 -3.52
C LYS A 194 18.41 -13.16 -2.01
N HIS A 195 18.31 -14.34 -1.44
CA HIS A 195 18.30 -14.49 0.02
C HIS A 195 19.60 -13.97 0.59
N VAL A 196 19.51 -13.09 1.59
CA VAL A 196 20.65 -12.50 2.27
C VAL A 196 20.69 -13.08 3.70
N PRO A 197 21.73 -13.82 4.08
CA PRO A 197 21.79 -14.43 5.41
C PRO A 197 21.91 -13.38 6.52
N GLN A 198 22.58 -12.26 6.23
CA GLN A 198 22.78 -11.17 7.15
C GLN A 198 22.94 -9.84 6.42
N ARG A 199 22.53 -8.75 7.05
CA ARG A 199 22.71 -7.40 6.52
C ARG A 199 23.20 -6.46 7.64
N ALA A 200 24.43 -5.99 7.54
CA ALA A 200 25.04 -5.12 8.55
C ALA A 200 24.24 -3.84 8.84
N PHE A 201 23.47 -3.36 7.86
CA PHE A 201 22.59 -2.20 8.06
C PHE A 201 21.42 -2.51 8.99
N LEU A 202 20.80 -3.67 8.86
CA LEU A 202 19.77 -4.13 9.79
C LEU A 202 20.34 -4.26 11.21
N ASP A 203 21.46 -4.96 11.36
CA ASP A 203 22.11 -5.18 12.68
C ASP A 203 22.47 -3.86 13.36
N LYS A 204 22.99 -2.89 12.59
CA LYS A 204 23.27 -1.54 13.10
C LYS A 204 21.98 -0.82 13.52
N THR A 205 20.91 -0.99 12.77
CA THR A 205 19.61 -0.35 13.07
C THR A 205 19.00 -0.90 14.36
N LEU A 206 19.04 -2.21 14.54
CA LEU A 206 18.49 -2.89 15.74
C LEU A 206 19.26 -2.57 17.03
N LYS A 207 20.49 -2.06 16.94
CA LYS A 207 21.30 -1.63 18.08
C LYS A 207 21.08 -0.17 18.49
N ARG A 208 20.22 0.57 17.80
CA ARG A 208 19.89 1.99 18.08
C ARG A 208 18.76 2.14 19.08
#